data_b6e78b942a1bd57141c5c6fe62840c28
#
_entry.id   b6e78b942a1bd57141c5c6fe62840c28
#
_cell.length_a   1.000
_cell.length_b   1.000
_cell.length_c   1.000
_cell.angle_alpha   90.00
_cell.angle_beta   90.00
_cell.angle_gamma   90.00
#
_symmetry.space_group_name_H-M   'P 1'
#
loop_
_entity.id
_entity.type
_entity.pdbx_description
1 polymer ?
#
loop_
_entity_poly.entity_id
_entity_poly.type
_entity_poly.pdbx_seq_one_letter_code
_entity_poly.pdbx_strand_id
1 'polypeptide(L)'
;FKTLPTIIFFSSLVSVLYHFGVIQVIVKFIARSMQKTMGTSGSETLSVAGNIFLGQTESPLMVRPFIDKMTKSELMAVMTGGFATVSGGVLAIYVSWLSHIPGIAGHLLAASVMSAPAALVIAKIIYPETAVSDTMGDLNIEIKQSHTNGMEALSTGATDGLKLAANIAAMLIAFISFVAMINFLLAFLGTSMESIFGFIFRPLAWTMGVPWHEAQMVGMLMGKKIVLTELIAYGDLQRIIADGMISERTAII
;
A
#
# COMPACT_ATOMS: atom_id res chain seq x y z
N PHE A 1 -17.74 10.53 8.63
CA PHE A 1 -18.79 9.49 8.68
C PHE A 1 -18.86 8.64 7.40
N LYS A 2 -18.44 9.13 6.23
CA LYS A 2 -18.47 8.34 4.96
C LYS A 2 -17.36 7.28 4.89
N THR A 3 -16.22 7.50 5.53
CA THR A 3 -15.02 6.66 5.41
C THR A 3 -15.21 5.25 5.99
N LEU A 4 -15.81 5.11 7.18
CA LEU A 4 -16.02 3.81 7.82
C LEU A 4 -16.94 2.87 7.01
N PRO A 5 -18.13 3.32 6.55
CA PRO A 5 -18.96 2.49 5.67
C PRO A 5 -18.25 2.10 4.37
N THR A 6 -17.44 2.98 3.81
CA THR A 6 -16.65 2.69 2.60
C THR A 6 -15.68 1.53 2.83
N ILE A 7 -14.95 1.51 3.95
CA ILE A 7 -14.03 0.42 4.30
C ILE A 7 -14.78 -0.92 4.37
N ILE A 8 -15.91 -0.95 5.10
CA ILE A 8 -16.70 -2.16 5.29
C ILE A 8 -17.22 -2.67 3.95
N PHE A 9 -17.77 -1.79 3.11
CA PHE A 9 -18.30 -2.15 1.80
C PHE A 9 -17.20 -2.71 0.88
N PHE A 10 -16.07 -2.01 0.75
CA PHE A 10 -14.98 -2.47 -0.13
C PHE A 10 -14.32 -3.75 0.37
N SER A 11 -14.15 -3.92 1.67
CA SER A 11 -13.65 -5.17 2.25
C SER A 11 -14.59 -6.35 1.91
N SER A 12 -15.90 -6.14 2.04
CA SER A 12 -16.90 -7.12 1.65
C SER A 12 -16.84 -7.44 0.16
N LEU A 13 -16.75 -6.41 -0.69
CA LEU A 13 -16.67 -6.56 -2.15
C LEU A 13 -15.42 -7.34 -2.56
N VAL A 14 -14.25 -6.99 -2.01
CA VAL A 14 -12.98 -7.70 -2.27
C VAL A 14 -13.08 -9.16 -1.85
N SER A 15 -13.68 -9.46 -0.69
CA SER A 15 -13.88 -10.83 -0.20
C SER A 15 -14.77 -11.65 -1.15
N VAL A 16 -15.85 -11.07 -1.66
CA VAL A 16 -16.73 -11.70 -2.64
C VAL A 16 -16.01 -11.94 -3.97
N LEU A 17 -15.30 -10.94 -4.51
CA LEU A 17 -14.51 -11.08 -5.74
C LEU A 17 -13.41 -12.14 -5.59
N TYR A 18 -12.81 -12.24 -4.40
CA TYR A 18 -11.85 -13.29 -4.07
C TYR A 18 -12.53 -14.67 -4.05
N HIS A 19 -13.70 -14.81 -3.45
CA HIS A 19 -14.46 -16.08 -3.43
C HIS A 19 -14.81 -16.57 -4.85
N PHE A 20 -15.22 -15.66 -5.74
CA PHE A 20 -15.52 -16.00 -7.13
C PHE A 20 -14.29 -16.21 -8.03
N GLY A 21 -13.10 -16.06 -7.49
CA GLY A 21 -11.86 -16.27 -8.24
C GLY A 21 -11.45 -15.13 -9.18
N VAL A 22 -12.17 -14.03 -9.20
CA VAL A 22 -11.89 -12.88 -10.09
C VAL A 22 -10.52 -12.29 -9.82
N ILE A 23 -10.23 -12.02 -8.54
CA ILE A 23 -8.94 -11.46 -8.11
C ILE A 23 -7.81 -12.42 -8.46
N GLN A 24 -7.99 -13.72 -8.23
CA GLN A 24 -6.99 -14.74 -8.51
C GLN A 24 -6.59 -14.80 -9.99
N VAL A 25 -7.56 -14.66 -10.89
CA VAL A 25 -7.30 -14.63 -12.34
C VAL A 25 -6.45 -13.42 -12.70
N ILE A 26 -6.82 -12.23 -12.21
CA ILE A 26 -6.10 -10.99 -12.48
C ILE A 26 -4.69 -11.04 -11.90
N VAL A 27 -4.56 -11.46 -10.64
CA VAL A 27 -3.26 -11.59 -9.95
C VAL A 27 -2.35 -12.58 -10.67
N LYS A 28 -2.87 -13.75 -11.07
CA LYS A 28 -2.08 -14.74 -11.84
C LYS A 28 -1.64 -14.20 -13.20
N PHE A 29 -2.47 -13.41 -13.88
CA PHE A 29 -2.10 -12.79 -15.15
C PHE A 29 -0.94 -11.80 -14.95
N ILE A 30 -1.03 -10.90 -13.97
CA ILE A 30 0.01 -9.93 -13.65
C ILE A 30 1.28 -10.65 -13.20
N ALA A 31 1.18 -11.62 -12.28
CA ALA A 31 2.30 -12.39 -11.78
C ALA A 31 3.04 -13.13 -12.91
N ARG A 32 2.31 -13.73 -13.85
CA ARG A 32 2.91 -14.43 -14.99
C ARG A 32 3.66 -13.46 -15.91
N SER A 33 3.11 -12.28 -16.14
CA SER A 33 3.77 -11.24 -16.91
C SER A 33 5.07 -10.77 -16.25
N MET A 34 5.02 -10.49 -14.94
CA MET A 34 6.19 -10.07 -14.16
C MET A 34 7.26 -11.17 -14.11
N GLN A 35 6.87 -12.40 -13.83
CA GLN A 35 7.80 -13.53 -13.79
C GLN A 35 8.52 -13.71 -15.13
N LYS A 36 7.81 -13.62 -16.26
CA LYS A 36 8.39 -13.76 -17.59
C LYS A 36 9.37 -12.63 -17.94
N THR A 37 9.11 -11.42 -17.47
CA THR A 37 9.93 -10.23 -17.77
C THR A 37 11.10 -10.05 -16.80
N MET A 38 10.92 -10.40 -15.55
CA MET A 38 11.88 -10.12 -14.46
C MET A 38 12.65 -11.36 -14.02
N GLY A 39 12.25 -12.57 -14.43
CA GLY A 39 12.91 -13.82 -14.05
C GLY A 39 12.81 -14.15 -12.55
N THR A 40 11.76 -13.68 -11.89
CA THR A 40 11.50 -13.89 -10.46
C THR A 40 10.81 -15.23 -10.21
N SER A 41 10.80 -15.71 -8.95
CA SER A 41 10.13 -16.96 -8.58
C SER A 41 8.60 -16.81 -8.56
N GLY A 42 7.88 -17.93 -8.58
CA GLY A 42 6.43 -17.94 -8.57
C GLY A 42 5.83 -17.39 -7.27
N SER A 43 6.42 -17.77 -6.12
CA SER A 43 5.93 -17.39 -4.81
C SER A 43 6.07 -15.89 -4.53
N GLU A 44 7.25 -15.31 -4.75
CA GLU A 44 7.48 -13.89 -4.54
C GLU A 44 6.66 -13.03 -5.50
N THR A 45 6.59 -13.42 -6.77
CA THR A 45 5.86 -12.67 -7.79
C THR A 45 4.35 -12.71 -7.54
N LEU A 46 3.81 -13.88 -7.12
CA LEU A 46 2.40 -14.02 -6.80
C LEU A 46 2.01 -13.19 -5.58
N SER A 47 2.84 -13.19 -4.54
CA SER A 47 2.61 -12.37 -3.35
C SER A 47 2.64 -10.89 -3.68
N VAL A 48 3.66 -10.41 -4.40
CA VAL A 48 3.80 -9.00 -4.75
C VAL A 48 2.67 -8.54 -5.71
N ALA A 49 2.31 -9.35 -6.70
CA ALA A 49 1.18 -9.06 -7.57
C ALA A 49 -0.17 -9.07 -6.82
N GLY A 50 -0.31 -9.96 -5.83
CA GLY A 50 -1.47 -10.00 -4.95
C GLY A 50 -1.67 -8.72 -4.16
N ASN A 51 -0.59 -8.09 -3.71
CA ASN A 51 -0.63 -6.85 -2.95
C ASN A 51 -1.25 -5.66 -3.70
N ILE A 52 -1.33 -5.70 -5.02
CA ILE A 52 -2.01 -4.64 -5.81
C ILE A 52 -3.49 -4.52 -5.40
N PHE A 53 -4.12 -5.63 -5.02
CA PHE A 53 -5.56 -5.69 -4.71
C PHE A 53 -5.84 -6.06 -3.26
N LEU A 54 -5.01 -6.96 -2.71
CA LEU A 54 -5.11 -7.44 -1.34
C LEU A 54 -4.23 -6.60 -0.41
N GLY A 55 -4.48 -6.72 0.88
CA GLY A 55 -3.62 -6.07 1.87
C GLY A 55 -2.29 -6.81 2.08
N GLN A 56 -1.37 -6.13 2.72
CA GLN A 56 -0.05 -6.68 3.08
C GLN A 56 -0.13 -7.91 4.02
N THR A 57 -1.26 -8.15 4.65
CA THR A 57 -1.52 -9.32 5.50
C THR A 57 -2.13 -10.48 4.72
N GLU A 58 -2.97 -10.19 3.72
CA GLU A 58 -3.69 -11.20 2.94
C GLU A 58 -2.82 -11.78 1.82
N SER A 59 -2.04 -10.95 1.17
CA SER A 59 -1.25 -11.38 0.02
C SER A 59 -0.19 -12.44 0.37
N PRO A 60 0.56 -12.35 1.48
CA PRO A 60 1.47 -13.42 1.89
C PRO A 60 0.75 -14.75 2.21
N LEU A 61 -0.53 -14.71 2.59
CA LEU A 61 -1.30 -15.93 2.84
C LEU A 61 -1.49 -16.76 1.57
N MET A 62 -1.47 -16.14 0.38
CA MET A 62 -1.54 -16.85 -0.90
C MET A 62 -0.34 -17.77 -1.13
N VAL A 63 0.80 -17.44 -0.53
CA VAL A 63 2.06 -18.16 -0.66
C VAL A 63 2.50 -18.86 0.63
N ARG A 64 1.61 -18.89 1.64
CA ARG A 64 1.86 -19.47 2.95
C ARG A 64 2.48 -20.88 2.91
N PRO A 65 2.07 -21.82 2.04
CA PRO A 65 2.66 -23.16 1.99
C PRO A 65 4.14 -23.19 1.60
N PHE A 66 4.64 -22.09 1.03
CA PHE A 66 6.01 -21.99 0.53
C PHE A 66 6.91 -21.17 1.44
N ILE A 67 6.36 -20.44 2.44
CA ILE A 67 7.12 -19.50 3.28
C ILE A 67 8.30 -20.17 3.96
N ASP A 68 8.12 -21.37 4.50
CA ASP A 68 9.19 -22.09 5.20
C ASP A 68 10.34 -22.53 4.29
N LYS A 69 10.10 -22.57 2.97
CA LYS A 69 11.07 -22.97 1.95
C LYS A 69 11.59 -21.80 1.12
N MET A 70 11.06 -20.59 1.35
CA MET A 70 11.49 -19.41 0.65
C MET A 70 12.94 -19.06 0.96
N THR A 71 13.65 -18.60 -0.06
CA THR A 71 14.96 -17.98 0.11
C THR A 71 14.83 -16.65 0.86
N LYS A 72 15.93 -16.17 1.43
CA LYS A 72 15.94 -14.85 2.09
C LYS A 72 15.61 -13.72 1.11
N SER A 73 16.00 -13.87 -0.16
CA SER A 73 15.68 -12.92 -1.22
C SER A 73 14.18 -12.91 -1.54
N GLU A 74 13.53 -14.05 -1.60
CA GLU A 74 12.08 -14.17 -1.77
C GLU A 74 11.31 -13.55 -0.59
N LEU A 75 11.75 -13.83 0.65
CA LEU A 75 11.16 -13.22 1.83
C LEU A 75 11.30 -11.68 1.82
N MET A 76 12.49 -11.18 1.42
CA MET A 76 12.69 -9.75 1.25
C MET A 76 11.73 -9.16 0.21
N ALA A 77 11.50 -9.86 -0.91
CA ALA A 77 10.56 -9.43 -1.95
C ALA A 77 9.12 -9.38 -1.43
N VAL A 78 8.67 -10.39 -0.68
CA VAL A 78 7.34 -10.42 -0.05
C VAL A 78 7.15 -9.26 0.92
N MET A 79 8.13 -9.01 1.79
CA MET A 79 8.10 -7.90 2.76
C MET A 79 8.10 -6.54 2.05
N THR A 80 9.01 -6.32 1.10
CA THR A 80 9.11 -5.07 0.34
C THR A 80 7.83 -4.78 -0.44
N GLY A 81 7.24 -5.81 -1.07
CA GLY A 81 5.96 -5.72 -1.76
C GLY A 81 4.83 -5.29 -0.84
N GLY A 82 4.79 -5.84 0.39
CA GLY A 82 3.82 -5.46 1.40
C GLY A 82 3.90 -3.98 1.81
N PHE A 83 5.12 -3.44 1.92
CA PHE A 83 5.33 -2.03 2.27
C PHE A 83 5.15 -1.06 1.11
N ALA A 84 5.31 -1.51 -0.13
CA ALA A 84 5.30 -0.66 -1.31
C ALA A 84 3.91 -0.43 -1.90
N THR A 85 2.92 -1.24 -1.54
CA THR A 85 1.58 -1.20 -2.13
C THR A 85 0.50 -0.88 -1.10
N VAL A 86 -0.62 -0.36 -1.59
CA VAL A 86 -1.81 -0.03 -0.79
C VAL A 86 -2.88 -1.07 -1.04
N SER A 87 -3.55 -1.56 -0.01
CA SER A 87 -4.68 -2.49 -0.18
C SER A 87 -5.84 -1.83 -0.94
N GLY A 88 -6.56 -2.61 -1.75
CA GLY A 88 -7.70 -2.13 -2.54
C GLY A 88 -8.78 -1.44 -1.71
N GLY A 89 -9.03 -1.93 -0.48
CA GLY A 89 -9.99 -1.33 0.43
C GLY A 89 -9.59 0.07 0.90
N VAL A 90 -8.31 0.27 1.21
CA VAL A 90 -7.76 1.57 1.63
C VAL A 90 -7.62 2.52 0.43
N LEU A 91 -7.24 2.00 -0.74
CA LEU A 91 -7.19 2.78 -1.98
C LEU A 91 -8.53 3.46 -2.30
N ALA A 92 -9.65 2.75 -2.07
CA ALA A 92 -10.98 3.33 -2.25
C ALA A 92 -11.25 4.54 -1.34
N ILE A 93 -10.68 4.56 -0.13
CA ILE A 93 -10.77 5.72 0.77
C ILE A 93 -10.03 6.90 0.16
N TYR A 94 -8.80 6.68 -0.33
CA TYR A 94 -8.00 7.74 -0.94
C TYR A 94 -8.66 8.31 -2.19
N VAL A 95 -9.25 7.46 -3.04
CA VAL A 95 -10.08 7.92 -4.16
C VAL A 95 -11.23 8.80 -3.70
N SER A 96 -11.91 8.42 -2.61
CA SER A 96 -13.01 9.21 -2.05
C SER A 96 -12.54 10.58 -1.52
N TRP A 97 -11.38 10.62 -0.84
CA TRP A 97 -10.84 11.86 -0.28
C TRP A 97 -10.31 12.81 -1.36
N LEU A 98 -9.71 12.27 -2.41
CA LEU A 98 -9.10 13.01 -3.51
C LEU A 98 -10.02 13.12 -4.73
N SER A 99 -11.32 12.88 -4.58
CA SER A 99 -12.30 12.82 -5.69
C SER A 99 -12.42 14.10 -6.51
N HIS A 100 -11.92 15.23 -6.00
CA HIS A 100 -11.83 16.50 -6.71
C HIS A 100 -10.72 16.54 -7.77
N ILE A 101 -9.76 15.60 -7.75
CA ILE A 101 -8.71 15.47 -8.78
C ILE A 101 -9.26 14.61 -9.92
N PRO A 102 -9.30 15.13 -11.16
CA PRO A 102 -9.77 14.35 -12.32
C PRO A 102 -8.92 13.07 -12.51
N GLY A 103 -9.58 11.93 -12.65
CA GLY A 103 -8.89 10.67 -12.93
C GLY A 103 -8.10 10.06 -11.77
N ILE A 104 -8.24 10.56 -10.54
CA ILE A 104 -7.45 10.11 -9.38
C ILE A 104 -7.47 8.59 -9.15
N ALA A 105 -8.62 7.93 -9.38
CA ALA A 105 -8.73 6.49 -9.26
C ALA A 105 -7.77 5.77 -10.22
N GLY A 106 -7.65 6.27 -11.45
CA GLY A 106 -6.71 5.75 -12.44
C GLY A 106 -5.25 6.00 -12.04
N HIS A 107 -4.93 7.18 -11.52
CA HIS A 107 -3.58 7.50 -11.04
C HIS A 107 -3.16 6.61 -9.88
N LEU A 108 -4.01 6.44 -8.87
CA LEU A 108 -3.73 5.59 -7.72
C LEU A 108 -3.61 4.11 -8.09
N LEU A 109 -4.48 3.63 -9.00
CA LEU A 109 -4.39 2.26 -9.50
C LEU A 109 -3.11 2.04 -10.31
N ALA A 110 -2.75 2.98 -11.18
CA ALA A 110 -1.51 2.92 -11.96
C ALA A 110 -0.29 2.90 -11.02
N ALA A 111 -0.25 3.75 -9.99
CA ALA A 111 0.80 3.76 -8.97
C ALA A 111 0.90 2.41 -8.26
N SER A 112 -0.23 1.82 -7.85
CA SER A 112 -0.27 0.50 -7.21
C SER A 112 0.25 -0.62 -8.13
N VAL A 113 -0.11 -0.60 -9.42
CA VAL A 113 0.39 -1.57 -10.40
C VAL A 113 1.89 -1.40 -10.66
N MET A 114 2.37 -0.14 -10.74
CA MET A 114 3.79 0.14 -10.97
C MET A 114 4.66 -0.16 -9.74
N SER A 115 4.13 -0.02 -8.53
CA SER A 115 4.88 -0.30 -7.31
C SER A 115 5.22 -1.78 -7.14
N ALA A 116 4.42 -2.69 -7.69
CA ALA A 116 4.68 -4.12 -7.61
C ALA A 116 6.02 -4.54 -8.27
N PRO A 117 6.28 -4.27 -9.57
CA PRO A 117 7.58 -4.57 -10.16
C PRO A 117 8.71 -3.74 -9.53
N ALA A 118 8.45 -2.47 -9.15
CA ALA A 118 9.46 -1.65 -8.49
C ALA A 118 9.90 -2.25 -7.15
N ALA A 119 8.96 -2.78 -6.36
CA ALA A 119 9.26 -3.46 -5.10
C ALA A 119 10.17 -4.68 -5.30
N LEU A 120 9.92 -5.48 -6.34
CA LEU A 120 10.80 -6.61 -6.68
C LEU A 120 12.21 -6.16 -7.04
N VAL A 121 12.34 -5.11 -7.86
CA VAL A 121 13.66 -4.56 -8.22
C VAL A 121 14.42 -4.10 -6.98
N ILE A 122 13.77 -3.30 -6.13
CA ILE A 122 14.39 -2.80 -4.90
C ILE A 122 14.75 -3.95 -3.94
N ALA A 123 13.86 -4.92 -3.77
CA ALA A 123 14.14 -6.10 -2.94
C ALA A 123 15.38 -6.87 -3.42
N LYS A 124 15.50 -7.08 -4.73
CA LYS A 124 16.66 -7.77 -5.33
C LYS A 124 17.96 -6.95 -5.28
N ILE A 125 17.86 -5.62 -5.26
CA ILE A 125 19.04 -4.75 -5.02
C ILE A 125 19.49 -4.85 -3.56
N ILE A 126 18.55 -4.83 -2.60
CA ILE A 126 18.86 -4.92 -1.17
C ILE A 126 19.38 -6.31 -0.81
N TYR A 127 18.70 -7.35 -1.31
CA TYR A 127 19.07 -8.74 -1.05
C TYR A 127 19.01 -9.57 -2.33
N PRO A 128 20.12 -9.65 -3.08
CA PRO A 128 20.20 -10.42 -4.33
C PRO A 128 19.89 -11.90 -4.12
N GLU A 129 19.31 -12.54 -5.12
CA GLU A 129 19.08 -13.98 -5.10
C GLU A 129 20.39 -14.74 -5.34
N THR A 130 20.78 -15.55 -4.37
CA THR A 130 21.99 -16.38 -4.44
C THR A 130 21.70 -17.87 -4.29
N ALA A 131 20.45 -18.21 -4.03
CA ALA A 131 19.98 -19.59 -3.88
C ALA A 131 19.01 -19.97 -5.01
N VAL A 132 18.71 -21.23 -5.14
CA VAL A 132 17.70 -21.72 -6.09
C VAL A 132 16.36 -21.81 -5.37
N SER A 133 15.36 -21.07 -5.86
CA SER A 133 14.01 -21.12 -5.32
C SER A 133 13.28 -22.40 -5.73
N ASP A 134 12.57 -23.02 -4.81
CA ASP A 134 11.70 -24.18 -5.06
C ASP A 134 10.52 -23.84 -6.00
N THR A 135 10.17 -22.56 -6.14
CA THR A 135 9.08 -22.08 -7.00
C THR A 135 9.55 -21.36 -8.25
N MET A 136 10.83 -21.54 -8.63
CA MET A 136 11.37 -20.95 -9.84
C MET A 136 10.67 -21.52 -11.09
N GLY A 137 10.05 -20.65 -11.87
CA GLY A 137 9.30 -21.05 -13.08
C GLY A 137 7.90 -21.61 -12.83
N ASP A 138 7.50 -21.87 -11.59
CA ASP A 138 6.17 -22.43 -11.26
C ASP A 138 5.23 -21.34 -10.72
N LEU A 139 4.09 -21.18 -11.41
CA LEU A 139 2.96 -20.33 -10.99
C LEU A 139 1.69 -21.14 -10.68
N ASN A 140 1.77 -22.49 -10.68
CA ASN A 140 0.65 -23.37 -10.40
C ASN A 140 0.36 -23.48 -8.90
N ILE A 141 0.41 -22.36 -8.21
CA ILE A 141 0.04 -22.28 -6.80
C ILE A 141 -1.50 -22.29 -6.73
N GLU A 142 -2.05 -23.32 -6.13
CA GLU A 142 -3.48 -23.40 -5.84
C GLU A 142 -3.84 -22.40 -4.73
N ILE A 143 -4.57 -21.36 -5.11
CA ILE A 143 -5.11 -20.40 -4.15
C ILE A 143 -6.40 -21.00 -3.60
N LYS A 144 -6.36 -21.50 -2.36
CA LYS A 144 -7.53 -22.09 -1.70
C LYS A 144 -8.61 -21.03 -1.49
N GLN A 145 -9.84 -21.38 -1.86
CA GLN A 145 -11.02 -20.62 -1.46
C GLN A 145 -11.19 -20.73 0.05
N SER A 146 -11.38 -19.62 0.73
CA SER A 146 -11.52 -19.56 2.19
C SER A 146 -12.99 -19.64 2.67
N HIS A 147 -13.94 -19.52 1.76
CA HIS A 147 -15.37 -19.45 2.08
C HIS A 147 -16.17 -20.50 1.32
N THR A 148 -17.22 -21.03 1.95
CA THR A 148 -18.08 -22.09 1.36
C THR A 148 -19.09 -21.51 0.36
N ASN A 149 -19.49 -20.25 0.53
CA ASN A 149 -20.43 -19.57 -0.36
C ASN A 149 -20.23 -18.04 -0.36
N GLY A 150 -20.84 -17.37 -1.37
CA GLY A 150 -20.69 -15.92 -1.54
C GLY A 150 -21.28 -15.08 -0.39
N MET A 151 -22.33 -15.56 0.29
CA MET A 151 -22.91 -14.86 1.44
C MET A 151 -22.00 -14.91 2.66
N GLU A 152 -21.33 -16.03 2.88
CA GLU A 152 -20.29 -16.16 3.91
C GLU A 152 -19.12 -15.23 3.60
N ALA A 153 -18.65 -15.19 2.35
CA ALA A 153 -17.60 -14.27 1.91
C ALA A 153 -17.98 -12.80 2.16
N LEU A 154 -19.24 -12.41 1.83
CA LEU A 154 -19.76 -11.07 2.08
C LEU A 154 -19.75 -10.73 3.57
N SER A 155 -20.29 -11.62 4.41
CA SER A 155 -20.40 -11.41 5.85
C SER A 155 -19.03 -11.36 6.54
N THR A 156 -18.14 -12.26 6.18
CA THR A 156 -16.76 -12.28 6.70
C THR A 156 -16.01 -11.02 6.29
N GLY A 157 -16.11 -10.63 5.01
CA GLY A 157 -15.50 -9.40 4.51
C GLY A 157 -16.04 -8.14 5.20
N ALA A 158 -17.34 -8.10 5.53
CA ALA A 158 -17.91 -7.00 6.32
C ALA A 158 -17.35 -6.95 7.75
N THR A 159 -17.21 -8.12 8.39
CA THR A 159 -16.64 -8.22 9.74
C THR A 159 -15.16 -7.80 9.76
N ASP A 160 -14.40 -8.21 8.78
CA ASP A 160 -12.99 -7.85 8.66
C ASP A 160 -12.82 -6.37 8.32
N GLY A 161 -13.70 -5.82 7.47
CA GLY A 161 -13.78 -4.39 7.20
C GLY A 161 -14.11 -3.56 8.45
N LEU A 162 -15.01 -4.05 9.32
CA LEU A 162 -15.31 -3.39 10.60
C LEU A 162 -14.12 -3.42 11.56
N LYS A 163 -13.42 -4.56 11.67
CA LYS A 163 -12.19 -4.66 12.47
C LYS A 163 -11.11 -3.72 11.94
N LEU A 164 -10.93 -3.67 10.63
CA LEU A 164 -9.98 -2.77 9.98
C LEU A 164 -10.32 -1.31 10.29
N ALA A 165 -11.58 -0.92 10.17
CA ALA A 165 -12.07 0.42 10.46
C ALA A 165 -11.84 0.81 11.93
N ALA A 166 -12.11 -0.11 12.87
CA ALA A 166 -11.88 0.11 14.30
C ALA A 166 -10.37 0.25 14.61
N ASN A 167 -9.54 -0.61 14.05
CA ASN A 167 -8.09 -0.54 14.20
C ASN A 167 -7.53 0.78 13.65
N ILE A 168 -7.98 1.21 12.47
CA ILE A 168 -7.60 2.50 11.87
C ILE A 168 -7.99 3.65 12.82
N ALA A 169 -9.20 3.65 13.36
CA ALA A 169 -9.63 4.70 14.28
C ALA A 169 -8.77 4.75 15.55
N ALA A 170 -8.47 3.60 16.15
CA ALA A 170 -7.61 3.50 17.32
C ALA A 170 -6.18 3.97 17.03
N MET A 171 -5.60 3.55 15.91
CA MET A 171 -4.25 3.96 15.48
C MET A 171 -4.18 5.47 15.21
N LEU A 172 -5.20 6.05 14.56
CA LEU A 172 -5.25 7.49 14.30
C LEU A 172 -5.26 8.28 15.61
N ILE A 173 -6.05 7.88 16.60
CA ILE A 173 -6.08 8.54 17.90
C ILE A 173 -4.70 8.46 18.56
N ALA A 174 -4.10 7.27 18.60
CA ALA A 174 -2.79 7.06 19.21
C ALA A 174 -1.68 7.87 18.52
N PHE A 175 -1.58 7.79 17.20
CA PHE A 175 -0.52 8.47 16.45
C PHE A 175 -0.68 9.99 16.43
N ILE A 176 -1.90 10.51 16.25
CA ILE A 176 -2.13 11.97 16.28
C ILE A 176 -1.77 12.52 17.67
N SER A 177 -2.15 11.82 18.74
CA SER A 177 -1.81 12.22 20.12
C SER A 177 -0.29 12.17 20.35
N PHE A 178 0.40 11.14 19.85
CA PHE A 178 1.83 11.00 19.96
C PHE A 178 2.58 12.11 19.20
N VAL A 179 2.16 12.43 17.98
CA VAL A 179 2.70 13.55 17.20
C VAL A 179 2.49 14.89 17.92
N ALA A 180 1.29 15.11 18.46
CA ALA A 180 0.99 16.32 19.21
C ALA A 180 1.91 16.45 20.44
N MET A 181 2.17 15.35 21.16
CA MET A 181 3.12 15.32 22.27
C MET A 181 4.54 15.66 21.83
N ILE A 182 5.02 15.07 20.73
CA ILE A 182 6.36 15.37 20.19
C ILE A 182 6.42 16.83 19.74
N ASN A 183 5.43 17.34 19.03
CA ASN A 183 5.39 18.72 18.58
C ASN A 183 5.35 19.71 19.74
N PHE A 184 4.67 19.37 20.84
CA PHE A 184 4.72 20.17 22.08
C PHE A 184 6.15 20.28 22.60
N LEU A 185 6.91 19.20 22.61
CA LEU A 185 8.32 19.23 23.03
C LEU A 185 9.22 19.99 22.04
N LEU A 186 9.02 19.78 20.73
CA LEU A 186 9.80 20.45 19.68
C LEU A 186 9.50 21.95 19.59
N ALA A 187 8.31 22.39 20.02
CA ALA A 187 7.96 23.81 20.08
C ALA A 187 8.91 24.62 20.96
N PHE A 188 9.49 24.04 22.02
CA PHE A 188 10.54 24.68 22.82
C PHE A 188 11.81 24.96 22.02
N LEU A 189 12.04 24.22 20.93
CA LEU A 189 13.19 24.40 20.01
C LEU A 189 12.80 25.23 18.77
N GLY A 190 11.58 25.77 18.72
CA GLY A 190 11.06 26.55 17.59
C GLY A 190 10.84 25.75 16.31
N THR A 191 10.65 24.42 16.41
CA THR A 191 10.46 23.53 15.26
C THR A 191 9.29 22.56 15.48
N SER A 192 8.96 21.79 14.44
CA SER A 192 7.96 20.72 14.50
C SER A 192 8.45 19.48 13.73
N MET A 193 7.85 18.36 14.00
CA MET A 193 8.12 17.10 13.31
C MET A 193 7.91 17.24 11.79
N GLU A 194 6.88 17.96 11.41
CA GLU A 194 6.57 18.28 10.01
C GLU A 194 7.68 19.08 9.33
N SER A 195 8.24 20.07 10.02
CA SER A 195 9.34 20.89 9.49
C SER A 195 10.61 20.05 9.29
N ILE A 196 10.91 19.19 10.26
CA ILE A 196 12.07 18.28 10.22
C ILE A 196 11.93 17.31 9.03
N PHE A 197 10.79 16.66 8.88
CA PHE A 197 10.55 15.75 7.76
C PHE A 197 10.57 16.48 6.43
N GLY A 198 9.93 17.65 6.35
CA GLY A 198 9.96 18.49 5.18
C GLY A 198 11.38 18.80 4.73
N PHE A 199 12.27 19.12 5.66
CA PHE A 199 13.67 19.39 5.35
C PHE A 199 14.43 18.14 4.89
N ILE A 200 14.30 17.03 5.62
CA ILE A 200 15.03 15.76 5.32
C ILE A 200 14.61 15.18 3.97
N PHE A 201 13.31 15.13 3.68
CA PHE A 201 12.77 14.49 2.48
C PHE A 201 12.62 15.44 1.28
N ARG A 202 12.88 16.74 1.46
CA ARG A 202 12.82 17.73 0.37
C ARG A 202 13.66 17.38 -0.86
N PRO A 203 14.92 16.93 -0.73
CA PRO A 203 15.72 16.54 -1.89
C PRO A 203 15.12 15.33 -2.61
N LEU A 204 14.57 14.38 -1.86
CA LEU A 204 13.93 13.20 -2.43
C LEU A 204 12.66 13.56 -3.21
N ALA A 205 11.80 14.41 -2.64
CA ALA A 205 10.61 14.93 -3.33
C ALA A 205 10.99 15.65 -4.64
N TRP A 206 12.07 16.44 -4.62
CA TRP A 206 12.56 17.10 -5.82
C TRP A 206 13.03 16.12 -6.89
N THR A 207 13.73 15.04 -6.53
CA THR A 207 14.16 14.00 -7.49
C THR A 207 12.98 13.24 -8.11
N MET A 208 11.81 13.21 -7.46
CA MET A 208 10.59 12.67 -8.00
C MET A 208 9.91 13.59 -9.03
N GLY A 209 10.42 14.81 -9.22
CA GLY A 209 9.89 15.78 -10.18
C GLY A 209 9.01 16.88 -9.58
N VAL A 210 8.94 16.96 -8.25
CA VAL A 210 8.24 18.03 -7.54
C VAL A 210 9.04 19.34 -7.62
N PRO A 211 8.43 20.50 -7.94
CA PRO A 211 9.11 21.78 -7.91
C PRO A 211 9.72 22.08 -6.54
N TRP A 212 10.92 22.69 -6.51
CA TRP A 212 11.66 22.90 -5.26
C TRP A 212 10.88 23.68 -4.20
N HIS A 213 10.04 24.63 -4.60
CA HIS A 213 9.23 25.42 -3.68
C HIS A 213 8.09 24.62 -3.02
N GLU A 214 7.61 23.54 -3.66
CA GLU A 214 6.59 22.62 -3.12
C GLU A 214 7.22 21.38 -2.46
N ALA A 215 8.50 21.09 -2.75
CA ALA A 215 9.20 19.88 -2.32
C ALA A 215 9.27 19.71 -0.79
N GLN A 216 9.27 20.79 -0.02
CA GLN A 216 9.25 20.72 1.43
C GLN A 216 7.92 20.14 1.95
N MET A 217 6.81 20.53 1.33
CA MET A 217 5.46 20.06 1.71
C MET A 217 5.27 18.58 1.37
N VAL A 218 5.73 18.18 0.18
CA VAL A 218 5.72 16.75 -0.20
C VAL A 218 6.67 15.94 0.68
N GLY A 219 7.84 16.48 1.00
CA GLY A 219 8.80 15.86 1.94
C GLY A 219 8.18 15.62 3.32
N MET A 220 7.40 16.58 3.83
CA MET A 220 6.61 16.41 5.06
C MET A 220 5.62 15.23 4.96
N LEU A 221 4.87 15.14 3.86
CA LEU A 221 3.93 14.04 3.63
C LEU A 221 4.66 12.68 3.56
N MET A 222 5.80 12.62 2.88
CA MET A 222 6.65 11.42 2.83
C MET A 222 7.13 11.00 4.21
N GLY A 223 7.59 11.94 5.01
CA GLY A 223 8.00 11.67 6.40
C GLY A 223 6.84 11.15 7.26
N LYS A 224 5.68 11.76 7.14
CA LYS A 224 4.46 11.29 7.83
C LYS A 224 4.05 9.88 7.39
N LYS A 225 4.12 9.58 6.10
CA LYS A 225 3.85 8.22 5.60
C LYS A 225 4.78 7.18 6.22
N ILE A 226 6.07 7.48 6.33
CA ILE A 226 7.09 6.54 6.83
C ILE A 226 6.99 6.37 8.36
N VAL A 227 6.82 7.46 9.11
CA VAL A 227 6.91 7.43 10.58
C VAL A 227 5.57 7.16 11.24
N LEU A 228 4.49 7.62 10.65
CA LEU A 228 3.13 7.45 11.17
C LEU A 228 2.35 6.40 10.38
N THR A 229 1.52 6.87 9.47
CA THR A 229 0.76 6.01 8.57
C THR A 229 0.49 6.73 7.25
N GLU A 230 0.31 5.96 6.22
CA GLU A 230 -0.11 6.45 4.92
C GLU A 230 -1.45 7.19 4.98
N LEU A 231 -2.40 6.70 5.80
CA LEU A 231 -3.71 7.31 5.93
C LEU A 231 -3.63 8.77 6.44
N ILE A 232 -2.76 9.04 7.41
CA ILE A 232 -2.53 10.41 7.91
C ILE A 232 -1.95 11.28 6.81
N ALA A 233 -0.95 10.78 6.06
CA ALA A 233 -0.36 11.52 4.96
C ALA A 233 -1.38 11.87 3.87
N TYR A 234 -2.25 10.95 3.49
CA TYR A 234 -3.32 11.22 2.51
C TYR A 234 -4.40 12.17 3.05
N GLY A 235 -4.71 12.11 4.34
CA GLY A 235 -5.62 13.08 4.98
C GLY A 235 -5.06 14.51 4.96
N ASP A 236 -3.75 14.65 5.20
CA ASP A 236 -3.08 15.94 5.11
C ASP A 236 -2.93 16.40 3.65
N LEU A 237 -2.64 15.47 2.72
CA LEU A 237 -2.61 15.77 1.29
C LEU A 237 -3.95 16.35 0.82
N GLN A 238 -5.07 15.77 1.24
CA GLN A 238 -6.41 16.29 0.93
C GLN A 238 -6.56 17.76 1.37
N ARG A 239 -6.10 18.10 2.58
CA ARG A 239 -6.17 19.47 3.11
C ARG A 239 -5.27 20.42 2.34
N ILE A 240 -4.01 20.02 2.09
CA ILE A 240 -3.01 20.80 1.36
C ILE A 240 -3.50 21.16 -0.06
N ILE A 241 -4.17 20.22 -0.73
CA ILE A 241 -4.77 20.45 -2.04
C ILE A 241 -5.97 21.40 -1.93
N ALA A 242 -6.85 21.18 -0.94
CA ALA A 242 -8.02 22.04 -0.73
C ALA A 242 -7.62 23.49 -0.43
N ASP A 243 -6.49 23.69 0.27
CA ASP A 243 -5.93 25.01 0.59
C ASP A 243 -5.12 25.61 -0.58
N GLY A 244 -4.97 24.90 -1.71
CA GLY A 244 -4.24 25.38 -2.89
C GLY A 244 -2.73 25.53 -2.68
N MET A 245 -2.15 24.80 -1.73
CA MET A 245 -0.73 24.94 -1.34
C MET A 245 0.23 24.22 -2.27
N ILE A 246 -0.26 23.32 -3.11
CA ILE A 246 0.52 22.59 -4.12
C ILE A 246 -0.21 22.60 -5.45
N SER A 247 0.55 22.49 -6.54
CA SER A 247 0.03 22.41 -7.90
C SER A 247 -0.66 21.06 -8.15
N GLU A 248 -1.56 21.01 -9.12
CA GLU A 248 -2.26 19.77 -9.53
C GLU A 248 -1.25 18.69 -9.95
N ARG A 249 -0.18 19.07 -10.65
CA ARG A 249 0.90 18.15 -11.02
C ARG A 249 1.56 17.53 -9.79
N THR A 250 1.88 18.33 -8.79
CA THR A 250 2.51 17.85 -7.54
C THR A 250 1.57 16.95 -6.74
N ALA A 251 0.27 17.23 -6.80
CA ALA A 251 -0.74 16.41 -6.15
C ALA A 251 -0.87 14.99 -6.77
N ILE A 252 -0.51 14.84 -8.05
CA ILE A 252 -0.53 13.54 -8.76
C ILE A 252 0.79 12.78 -8.58
N ILE A 253 1.94 13.49 -8.45
CA ILE A 253 3.25 12.88 -8.18
C ILE A 253 3.28 12.24 -6.80
#